data_1f12efbdc85cb39698d0502847658fd0
#
_entry.id   1f12efbdc85cb39698d0502847658fd0
#
_cell.length_a   1.000
_cell.length_b   1.000
_cell.length_c   1.000
_cell.angle_alpha   90.00
_cell.angle_beta   90.00
_cell.angle_gamma   90.00
#
_symmetry.space_group_name_H-M   'P 1'
#
loop_
_entity.id
_entity.type
_entity.pdbx_description
1 polymer ?
#
loop_
_entity_poly.entity_id
_entity_poly.type
_entity_poly.pdbx_seq_one_letter_code
_entity_poly.pdbx_strand_id
1 'polypeptide(L)'
;MREDILQTKLDKLDNIRAFGMEAYPEKTRRDMANTEALEKFDELAASEITLVGRVRSFRPMGSSTFAHIEDGSGKIQLFLNKNNIDEAKYKLFAKNVELGDFVQVTGKLFKTKQEEKTLEVNNWTMLSKNIRPIPTEHFGIKDEEEKLRKRYLDLLVNPETRELFRKKNIFWQTVRQSLAQEGFLEVQTPVLEHIPGGADAEPFVTHHNALNQDFFLRISLELPLKRLLVGGYEKVFEIGRCFRNEGMDREHLQEFDNTEFYASYWDLEKGMEFVESLCKKIVLETTGGYETEYEGEKINWNIDFPRIDYFTEFKKTTGLDLSEDIPVEELKKKADELGVKYEANYGKGRMIDTIYKKTIRQNLIQPCFLVGHPIDVSPLAKSDPDNPRKTLRMQPIAGKSELGNGFAELNDPIDQKNRFEQQMKMREAGDAEAQMMDDDFVEALEIGMPPAFGFGMGERFFSFIMDRSIR
;
A
#
# COMPACT_ATOMS: atom_id res chain seq x y z
N MET A 1 18.31 22.09 27.79
CA MET A 1 18.12 22.48 26.36
C MET A 1 16.73 22.15 25.80
N ARG A 2 16.22 20.90 25.84
CA ARG A 2 14.83 20.60 25.38
C ARG A 2 13.76 21.21 26.28
N GLU A 3 13.96 21.23 27.58
CA GLU A 3 13.04 21.84 28.56
C GLU A 3 12.99 23.36 28.41
N ASP A 4 14.10 24.03 28.19
CA ASP A 4 14.17 25.49 27.99
C ASP A 4 13.40 25.91 26.72
N ILE A 5 13.50 25.12 25.63
CA ILE A 5 12.75 25.38 24.39
C ILE A 5 11.24 25.24 24.63
N LEU A 6 10.84 24.19 25.35
CA LEU A 6 9.41 23.98 25.68
C LEU A 6 8.89 25.13 26.54
N GLN A 7 9.62 25.54 27.58
CA GLN A 7 9.22 26.66 28.43
C GLN A 7 9.06 27.97 27.64
N THR A 8 10.03 28.30 26.78
CA THR A 8 9.96 29.46 25.91
C THR A 8 8.70 29.47 25.03
N LYS A 9 8.30 28.29 24.53
CA LYS A 9 7.09 28.15 23.72
C LYS A 9 5.80 28.26 24.54
N LEU A 10 5.82 27.77 25.76
CA LEU A 10 4.71 27.93 26.72
C LEU A 10 4.54 29.39 27.11
N ASP A 11 5.62 30.12 27.40
CA ASP A 11 5.58 31.55 27.69
C ASP A 11 4.96 32.36 26.52
N LYS A 12 5.28 32.00 25.29
CA LYS A 12 4.65 32.59 24.09
C LYS A 12 3.17 32.23 23.97
N LEU A 13 2.77 31.05 24.32
CA LEU A 13 1.36 30.65 24.38
C LEU A 13 0.60 31.47 25.42
N ASP A 14 1.20 31.65 26.61
CA ASP A 14 0.60 32.44 27.68
C ASP A 14 0.49 33.93 27.29
N ASN A 15 1.48 34.50 26.57
CA ASN A 15 1.37 35.85 26.02
C ASN A 15 0.21 36.01 25.03
N ILE A 16 -0.06 35.00 24.19
CA ILE A 16 -1.19 35.00 23.25
C ILE A 16 -2.52 35.01 24.03
N ARG A 17 -2.64 34.15 25.04
CA ARG A 17 -3.83 34.07 25.92
C ARG A 17 -4.03 35.34 26.72
N ALA A 18 -2.97 35.92 27.30
CA ALA A 18 -3.03 37.15 28.05
C ALA A 18 -3.44 38.36 27.19
N PHE A 19 -3.17 38.32 25.89
CA PHE A 19 -3.68 39.30 24.92
C PHE A 19 -5.19 39.14 24.66
N GLY A 20 -5.84 38.12 25.16
CA GLY A 20 -7.26 37.80 24.91
C GLY A 20 -7.52 37.06 23.59
N MET A 21 -6.45 36.51 22.94
CA MET A 21 -6.60 35.71 21.72
C MET A 21 -6.69 34.24 22.08
N GLU A 22 -7.74 33.56 21.59
CA GLU A 22 -7.85 32.11 21.69
C GLU A 22 -6.74 31.45 20.86
N ALA A 23 -5.96 30.58 21.51
CA ALA A 23 -4.80 29.94 20.86
C ALA A 23 -5.15 28.61 20.17
N TYR A 24 -6.34 28.07 20.44
CA TYR A 24 -6.86 26.82 19.87
C TYR A 24 -8.36 26.93 19.61
N PRO A 25 -8.82 27.86 18.76
CA PRO A 25 -10.24 28.11 18.54
C PRO A 25 -10.91 26.92 17.84
N GLU A 26 -12.18 26.71 18.16
CA GLU A 26 -13.04 25.72 17.48
C GLU A 26 -13.31 26.14 16.02
N LYS A 27 -13.48 27.46 15.78
CA LYS A 27 -13.91 28.00 14.47
C LYS A 27 -12.80 28.75 13.80
N THR A 28 -12.76 28.66 12.49
CA THR A 28 -11.88 29.44 11.61
C THR A 28 -12.65 29.85 10.36
N ARG A 29 -12.21 30.96 9.76
CA ARG A 29 -12.64 31.37 8.42
C ARG A 29 -11.54 31.04 7.42
N ARG A 30 -11.91 30.44 6.31
CA ARG A 30 -11.05 30.21 5.16
C ARG A 30 -11.85 30.44 3.90
N ASP A 31 -11.48 31.41 3.10
CA ASP A 31 -12.22 31.74 1.89
C ASP A 31 -11.84 30.79 0.74
N MET A 32 -10.57 30.37 0.65
CA MET A 32 -10.06 29.46 -0.39
C MET A 32 -8.74 28.81 0.00
N ALA A 33 -8.25 27.91 -0.86
CA ALA A 33 -6.93 27.30 -0.74
C ALA A 33 -5.81 28.30 -1.11
N ASN A 34 -4.60 28.11 -0.55
CA ASN A 34 -3.47 29.01 -0.83
C ASN A 34 -3.08 29.00 -2.31
N THR A 35 -3.09 27.83 -2.97
CA THR A 35 -2.80 27.72 -4.40
C THR A 35 -3.88 28.41 -5.24
N GLU A 36 -5.15 28.25 -4.89
CA GLU A 36 -6.26 28.91 -5.56
C GLU A 36 -6.15 30.45 -5.49
N ALA A 37 -5.73 30.99 -4.33
CA ALA A 37 -5.48 32.42 -4.17
C ALA A 37 -4.35 32.92 -5.09
N LEU A 38 -3.31 32.08 -5.30
CA LEU A 38 -2.21 32.38 -6.22
C LEU A 38 -2.61 32.29 -7.70
N GLU A 39 -3.47 31.35 -8.05
CA GLU A 39 -4.00 31.16 -9.41
C GLU A 39 -4.94 32.31 -9.79
N LYS A 40 -5.83 32.68 -8.88
CA LYS A 40 -6.80 33.80 -9.07
C LYS A 40 -6.26 35.18 -8.65
N PHE A 41 -4.92 35.34 -8.61
CA PHE A 41 -4.26 36.49 -8.07
C PHE A 41 -4.78 37.82 -8.64
N ASP A 42 -4.88 37.94 -9.96
CA ASP A 42 -5.27 39.19 -10.63
C ASP A 42 -6.77 39.50 -10.41
N GLU A 43 -7.61 38.47 -10.30
CA GLU A 43 -9.04 38.63 -10.00
C GLU A 43 -9.27 39.10 -8.56
N LEU A 44 -8.41 38.69 -7.64
CA LEU A 44 -8.55 38.89 -6.20
C LEU A 44 -7.76 40.14 -5.71
N ALA A 45 -6.99 40.80 -6.56
CA ALA A 45 -6.07 41.88 -6.16
C ALA A 45 -6.73 43.04 -5.40
N ALA A 46 -8.01 43.37 -5.66
CA ALA A 46 -8.77 44.39 -4.96
C ALA A 46 -9.55 43.86 -3.73
N SER A 47 -9.67 42.57 -3.58
CA SER A 47 -10.50 41.89 -2.59
C SER A 47 -9.72 41.58 -1.32
N GLU A 48 -10.40 41.71 -0.18
CA GLU A 48 -9.88 41.21 1.08
C GLU A 48 -10.24 39.73 1.20
N ILE A 49 -9.24 38.89 1.42
CA ILE A 49 -9.40 37.41 1.54
C ILE A 49 -8.81 36.91 2.84
N THR A 50 -9.35 35.81 3.33
CA THR A 50 -8.87 35.13 4.53
C THR A 50 -8.30 33.76 4.13
N LEU A 51 -7.03 33.57 4.46
CA LEU A 51 -6.28 32.32 4.25
C LEU A 51 -5.86 31.71 5.57
N VAL A 52 -5.56 30.43 5.55
CA VAL A 52 -5.06 29.69 6.71
C VAL A 52 -3.85 28.84 6.33
N GLY A 53 -3.02 28.55 7.30
CA GLY A 53 -1.90 27.64 7.05
C GLY A 53 -0.93 27.54 8.22
N ARG A 54 -0.03 26.59 8.09
CA ARG A 54 1.08 26.39 9.01
C ARG A 54 2.24 27.31 8.63
N VAL A 55 2.79 28.03 9.59
CA VAL A 55 3.97 28.88 9.38
C VAL A 55 5.19 28.01 9.06
N ARG A 56 5.75 28.20 7.86
CA ARG A 56 6.89 27.44 7.33
C ARG A 56 8.19 28.24 7.28
N SER A 57 8.08 29.55 7.19
CA SER A 57 9.22 30.47 7.35
C SER A 57 8.78 31.70 8.09
N PHE A 58 9.71 32.35 8.79
CA PHE A 58 9.43 33.50 9.61
C PHE A 58 10.67 34.39 9.67
N ARG A 59 10.54 35.64 9.17
CA ARG A 59 11.65 36.62 9.09
C ARG A 59 11.19 38.00 9.56
N PRO A 60 11.32 38.29 10.85
CA PRO A 60 11.04 39.63 11.36
C PRO A 60 12.14 40.60 10.92
N MET A 61 11.75 41.79 10.44
CA MET A 61 12.64 42.84 9.94
C MET A 61 12.22 44.20 10.50
N GLY A 62 12.44 44.44 11.80
CA GLY A 62 12.09 45.67 12.49
C GLY A 62 10.59 45.94 12.53
N SER A 63 10.11 46.81 11.65
CA SER A 63 8.69 47.23 11.58
C SER A 63 7.85 46.38 10.64
N SER A 64 8.44 45.34 10.02
CA SER A 64 7.76 44.44 9.12
C SER A 64 8.19 42.96 9.37
N THR A 65 7.37 42.03 8.93
CA THR A 65 7.66 40.58 9.01
C THR A 65 7.24 39.94 7.72
N PHE A 66 8.15 39.18 7.14
CA PHE A 66 7.82 38.20 6.08
C PHE A 66 7.67 36.80 6.68
N ALA A 67 6.67 36.08 6.25
CA ALA A 67 6.44 34.72 6.63
C ALA A 67 5.89 33.95 5.44
N HIS A 68 5.96 32.60 5.46
CA HIS A 68 5.19 31.77 4.54
C HIS A 68 4.26 30.90 5.36
N ILE A 69 3.03 30.76 4.90
CA ILE A 69 2.10 29.77 5.40
C ILE A 69 1.88 28.70 4.33
N GLU A 70 1.69 27.48 4.78
CA GLU A 70 1.42 26.32 3.94
C GLU A 70 0.14 25.64 4.41
N ASP A 71 -0.77 25.36 3.47
CA ASP A 71 -1.92 24.47 3.66
C ASP A 71 -1.74 23.17 2.85
N GLY A 72 -2.81 22.38 2.70
CA GLY A 72 -2.78 21.16 1.92
C GLY A 72 -2.54 21.35 0.42
N SER A 73 -2.72 22.56 -0.10
CA SER A 73 -2.57 22.91 -1.51
C SER A 73 -1.19 23.46 -1.86
N GLY A 74 -0.64 24.32 -1.02
CA GLY A 74 0.64 24.98 -1.29
C GLY A 74 1.02 26.07 -0.31
N LYS A 75 2.09 26.80 -0.66
CA LYS A 75 2.65 27.87 0.16
C LYS A 75 2.30 29.23 -0.43
N ILE A 76 2.05 30.22 0.44
CA ILE A 76 1.92 31.64 0.07
C ILE A 76 2.75 32.51 1.02
N GLN A 77 3.36 33.57 0.48
CA GLN A 77 4.08 34.53 1.27
C GLN A 77 3.10 35.51 1.97
N LEU A 78 3.43 35.85 3.20
CA LEU A 78 2.77 36.88 4.00
C LEU A 78 3.69 38.07 4.19
N PHE A 79 3.12 39.26 4.15
CA PHE A 79 3.76 40.49 4.56
C PHE A 79 2.93 41.20 5.63
N LEU A 80 3.51 41.36 6.81
CA LEU A 80 2.92 42.11 7.91
C LEU A 80 3.73 43.38 8.16
N ASN A 81 3.06 44.50 8.28
CA ASN A 81 3.68 45.79 8.59
C ASN A 81 2.88 46.47 9.70
N LYS A 82 3.59 47.08 10.69
CA LYS A 82 2.97 47.76 11.80
C LYS A 82 2.05 48.95 11.39
N ASN A 83 2.15 49.43 10.14
CA ASN A 83 1.30 50.49 9.62
C ASN A 83 -0.04 49.97 9.07
N ASN A 84 -0.13 48.68 8.72
CA ASN A 84 -1.29 48.08 8.07
C ASN A 84 -2.08 47.17 9.00
N ILE A 85 -1.56 46.89 10.20
CA ILE A 85 -2.19 46.08 11.23
C ILE A 85 -2.06 46.84 12.58
N ASP A 86 -2.99 46.60 13.48
CA ASP A 86 -2.90 47.10 14.86
C ASP A 86 -1.52 46.83 15.47
N GLU A 87 -0.90 47.85 16.05
CA GLU A 87 0.48 47.78 16.54
C GLU A 87 0.67 46.70 17.62
N ALA A 88 -0.31 46.52 18.51
CA ALA A 88 -0.26 45.51 19.55
C ALA A 88 -0.38 44.09 18.96
N LYS A 89 -1.27 43.91 17.96
CA LYS A 89 -1.38 42.67 17.19
C LYS A 89 -0.12 42.34 16.39
N TYR A 90 0.51 43.40 15.77
CA TYR A 90 1.78 43.21 15.08
C TYR A 90 2.89 42.72 16.03
N LYS A 91 3.02 43.39 17.19
CA LYS A 91 4.01 43.04 18.21
C LYS A 91 3.76 41.62 18.74
N LEU A 92 2.51 41.22 18.93
CA LEU A 92 2.14 39.87 19.34
C LEU A 92 2.57 38.84 18.30
N PHE A 93 2.27 39.11 17.01
CA PHE A 93 2.70 38.24 15.90
C PHE A 93 4.22 38.08 15.87
N ALA A 94 4.93 39.19 15.79
CA ALA A 94 6.38 39.22 15.62
C ALA A 94 7.16 38.55 16.78
N LYS A 95 6.60 38.54 18.01
CA LYS A 95 7.26 37.99 19.18
C LYS A 95 6.84 36.55 19.53
N ASN A 96 5.60 36.16 19.21
CA ASN A 96 5.01 34.91 19.74
C ASN A 96 4.65 33.90 18.67
N VAL A 97 4.56 34.30 17.38
CA VAL A 97 4.40 33.34 16.28
C VAL A 97 5.74 32.78 15.89
N GLU A 98 5.75 31.48 15.59
CA GLU A 98 6.95 30.70 15.24
C GLU A 98 6.68 29.67 14.16
N LEU A 99 7.77 29.06 13.68
CA LEU A 99 7.69 27.91 12.78
C LEU A 99 6.83 26.79 13.40
N GLY A 100 5.87 26.32 12.64
CA GLY A 100 4.98 25.25 13.03
C GLY A 100 3.62 25.69 13.57
N ASP A 101 3.47 26.97 13.93
CA ASP A 101 2.17 27.52 14.33
C ASP A 101 1.18 27.52 13.17
N PHE A 102 -0.10 27.33 13.46
CA PHE A 102 -1.16 27.57 12.49
C PHE A 102 -1.80 28.91 12.74
N VAL A 103 -1.98 29.67 11.66
CA VAL A 103 -2.56 31.01 11.71
C VAL A 103 -3.64 31.16 10.64
N GLN A 104 -4.65 31.96 10.96
CA GLN A 104 -5.58 32.57 10.03
C GLN A 104 -5.10 34.00 9.78
N VAL A 105 -5.03 34.38 8.52
CA VAL A 105 -4.59 35.73 8.09
C VAL A 105 -5.59 36.31 7.12
N THR A 106 -5.91 37.59 7.30
CA THR A 106 -6.80 38.34 6.42
C THR A 106 -6.04 39.49 5.81
N GLY A 107 -6.22 39.73 4.51
CA GLY A 107 -5.52 40.80 3.83
C GLY A 107 -5.78 40.86 2.33
N LYS A 108 -4.96 41.63 1.62
CA LYS A 108 -5.05 41.79 0.16
C LYS A 108 -3.82 41.23 -0.53
N LEU A 109 -4.02 40.72 -1.72
CA LEU A 109 -2.92 40.22 -2.55
C LEU A 109 -2.18 41.41 -3.22
N PHE A 110 -0.85 41.32 -3.24
CA PHE A 110 0.00 42.25 -3.97
C PHE A 110 1.27 41.54 -4.44
N LYS A 111 1.99 42.18 -5.37
CA LYS A 111 3.31 41.74 -5.78
C LYS A 111 4.40 42.56 -5.08
N THR A 112 5.39 41.86 -4.53
CA THR A 112 6.57 42.52 -3.97
C THR A 112 7.43 43.14 -5.09
N LYS A 113 8.49 43.89 -4.71
CA LYS A 113 9.47 44.42 -5.68
C LYS A 113 10.20 43.29 -6.46
N GLN A 114 10.19 42.08 -5.93
CA GLN A 114 10.79 40.88 -6.56
C GLN A 114 9.75 40.03 -7.32
N GLU A 115 8.57 40.63 -7.63
CA GLU A 115 7.45 39.98 -8.34
C GLU A 115 6.84 38.77 -7.60
N GLU A 116 7.14 38.58 -6.31
CA GLU A 116 6.57 37.50 -5.52
C GLU A 116 5.13 37.84 -5.09
N LYS A 117 4.19 36.95 -5.42
CA LYS A 117 2.78 37.05 -5.04
C LYS A 117 2.63 36.86 -3.54
N THR A 118 2.14 37.86 -2.85
CA THR A 118 2.17 37.98 -1.38
C THR A 118 0.83 38.47 -0.86
N LEU A 119 0.41 37.97 0.31
CA LEU A 119 -0.73 38.52 1.04
C LEU A 119 -0.22 39.62 2.00
N GLU A 120 -0.66 40.88 1.81
CA GLU A 120 -0.48 41.98 2.75
C GLU A 120 -1.52 41.82 3.86
N VAL A 121 -1.06 41.40 5.03
CA VAL A 121 -1.92 41.04 6.15
C VAL A 121 -2.33 42.30 6.95
N ASN A 122 -3.63 42.46 7.14
CA ASN A 122 -4.19 43.51 8.00
C ASN A 122 -4.81 42.95 9.30
N ASN A 123 -5.07 41.65 9.36
CA ASN A 123 -5.55 41.00 10.57
C ASN A 123 -5.09 39.53 10.61
N TRP A 124 -4.92 39.00 11.83
CA TRP A 124 -4.58 37.57 12.04
C TRP A 124 -5.12 37.07 13.36
N THR A 125 -5.27 35.75 13.45
CA THR A 125 -5.57 35.01 14.68
C THR A 125 -4.77 33.70 14.74
N MET A 126 -4.44 33.29 15.96
CA MET A 126 -3.85 31.96 16.17
C MET A 126 -4.91 30.89 15.96
N LEU A 127 -4.55 29.78 15.31
CA LEU A 127 -5.40 28.60 15.17
C LEU A 127 -4.86 27.42 15.97
N SER A 128 -3.52 27.32 16.05
CA SER A 128 -2.88 26.32 16.88
C SER A 128 -1.44 26.70 17.16
N LYS A 129 -1.10 26.89 18.42
CA LYS A 129 0.26 27.17 18.88
C LYS A 129 1.08 25.89 18.94
N ASN A 130 2.18 25.86 18.22
CA ASN A 130 3.16 24.79 18.31
C ASN A 130 4.01 24.93 19.59
N ILE A 131 3.97 23.94 20.45
CA ILE A 131 4.74 23.92 21.71
C ILE A 131 5.95 22.96 21.69
N ARG A 132 6.23 22.30 20.55
CA ARG A 132 7.42 21.47 20.38
C ARG A 132 8.20 21.87 19.14
N PRO A 133 9.53 21.78 19.15
CA PRO A 133 10.30 22.00 17.93
C PRO A 133 9.91 20.99 16.86
N ILE A 134 9.72 21.46 15.64
CA ILE A 134 9.55 20.61 14.47
C ILE A 134 10.89 20.47 13.74
N PRO A 135 11.16 19.34 13.09
CA PRO A 135 12.31 19.21 12.20
C PRO A 135 12.24 20.28 11.11
N THR A 136 13.39 20.85 10.75
CA THR A 136 13.45 21.80 9.65
C THR A 136 13.49 21.05 8.32
N GLU A 137 12.94 21.63 7.26
CA GLU A 137 13.00 21.06 5.89
C GLU A 137 14.45 20.78 5.45
N HIS A 138 15.40 21.58 5.92
CA HIS A 138 16.81 21.47 5.53
C HIS A 138 17.55 20.31 6.20
N PHE A 139 17.20 19.96 7.43
CA PHE A 139 17.86 18.87 8.17
C PHE A 139 17.08 17.57 8.17
N GLY A 140 15.77 17.62 7.93
CA GLY A 140 14.88 16.47 7.89
C GLY A 140 14.90 15.58 9.14
N ILE A 141 14.40 14.39 9.00
CA ILE A 141 14.61 13.27 9.92
C ILE A 141 15.58 12.32 9.22
N LYS A 142 16.72 12.03 9.84
CA LYS A 142 17.78 11.19 9.23
C LYS A 142 17.58 9.70 9.50
N ASP A 143 17.01 9.37 10.65
CA ASP A 143 16.76 8.00 11.08
C ASP A 143 15.50 7.45 10.42
N GLU A 144 15.63 6.39 9.63
CA GLU A 144 14.53 5.76 8.91
C GLU A 144 13.47 5.18 9.88
N GLU A 145 13.90 4.59 11.00
CA GLU A 145 12.98 4.07 12.00
C GLU A 145 12.19 5.21 12.67
N GLU A 146 12.82 6.36 12.92
CA GLU A 146 12.12 7.54 13.43
C GLU A 146 11.13 8.09 12.42
N LYS A 147 11.44 8.09 11.11
CA LYS A 147 10.49 8.47 10.04
C LYS A 147 9.27 7.56 10.06
N LEU A 148 9.47 6.25 10.19
CA LEU A 148 8.37 5.28 10.22
C LEU A 148 7.50 5.46 11.47
N ARG A 149 8.11 5.57 12.65
CA ARG A 149 7.38 5.75 13.93
C ARG A 149 6.68 7.09 14.06
N LYS A 150 7.27 8.14 13.48
CA LYS A 150 6.72 9.50 13.52
C LYS A 150 6.36 9.98 12.12
N ARG A 151 5.60 9.16 11.40
CA ARG A 151 5.21 9.43 10.01
C ARG A 151 4.63 10.83 9.82
N TYR A 152 3.90 11.36 10.81
CA TYR A 152 3.37 12.74 10.78
C TYR A 152 4.46 13.81 10.69
N LEU A 153 5.65 13.58 11.25
CA LEU A 153 6.79 14.49 11.10
C LEU A 153 7.46 14.33 9.74
N ASP A 154 7.60 13.10 9.25
CA ASP A 154 8.13 12.83 7.92
C ASP A 154 7.25 13.50 6.85
N LEU A 155 5.93 13.29 6.90
CA LEU A 155 4.96 13.96 6.03
C LEU A 155 5.02 15.50 6.11
N LEU A 156 5.38 16.04 7.28
CA LEU A 156 5.50 17.47 7.46
C LEU A 156 6.71 18.07 6.73
N VAL A 157 7.85 17.37 6.73
CA VAL A 157 9.13 17.91 6.23
C VAL A 157 9.55 17.34 4.87
N ASN A 158 8.93 16.25 4.43
CA ASN A 158 9.28 15.56 3.18
C ASN A 158 8.10 15.57 2.20
N PRO A 159 8.12 16.46 1.19
CA PRO A 159 7.08 16.49 0.16
C PRO A 159 6.98 15.21 -0.66
N GLU A 160 8.11 14.51 -0.87
CA GLU A 160 8.14 13.24 -1.63
C GLU A 160 7.33 12.16 -0.94
N THR A 161 7.40 12.08 0.40
CA THR A 161 6.58 11.13 1.17
C THR A 161 5.09 11.46 1.01
N ARG A 162 4.70 12.74 1.00
CA ARG A 162 3.30 13.12 0.75
C ARG A 162 2.83 12.71 -0.64
N GLU A 163 3.70 12.88 -1.64
CA GLU A 163 3.40 12.51 -3.02
C GLU A 163 3.28 11.00 -3.17
N LEU A 164 4.11 10.23 -2.49
CA LEU A 164 4.02 8.76 -2.46
C LEU A 164 2.64 8.28 -1.98
N PHE A 165 2.08 8.89 -0.90
CA PHE A 165 0.75 8.55 -0.43
C PHE A 165 -0.37 8.96 -1.41
N ARG A 166 -0.20 10.08 -2.14
CA ARG A 166 -1.13 10.45 -3.23
C ARG A 166 -1.11 9.41 -4.34
N LYS A 167 0.08 8.96 -4.76
CA LYS A 167 0.25 7.90 -5.76
C LYS A 167 -0.34 6.57 -5.28
N LYS A 168 -0.18 6.21 -3.99
CA LYS A 168 -0.83 5.02 -3.41
C LYS A 168 -2.36 5.11 -3.50
N ASN A 169 -2.92 6.28 -3.28
CA ASN A 169 -4.36 6.49 -3.47
C ASN A 169 -4.78 6.32 -4.94
N ILE A 170 -4.02 6.84 -5.90
CA ILE A 170 -4.27 6.66 -7.35
C ILE A 170 -4.21 5.17 -7.69
N PHE A 171 -3.20 4.45 -7.21
CA PHE A 171 -3.07 3.00 -7.39
C PHE A 171 -4.36 2.26 -7.00
N TRP A 172 -4.83 2.43 -5.77
CA TRP A 172 -6.03 1.75 -5.29
C TRP A 172 -7.32 2.21 -5.98
N GLN A 173 -7.42 3.49 -6.35
CA GLN A 173 -8.53 3.99 -7.15
C GLN A 173 -8.55 3.35 -8.55
N THR A 174 -7.40 3.20 -9.19
CA THR A 174 -7.29 2.56 -10.51
C THR A 174 -7.71 1.11 -10.46
N VAL A 175 -7.30 0.36 -9.42
CA VAL A 175 -7.74 -1.02 -9.20
C VAL A 175 -9.26 -1.09 -9.07
N ARG A 176 -9.84 -0.30 -8.17
CA ARG A 176 -11.29 -0.27 -7.91
C ARG A 176 -12.09 0.09 -9.15
N GLN A 177 -11.69 1.14 -9.85
CA GLN A 177 -12.36 1.59 -11.05
C GLN A 177 -12.27 0.57 -12.19
N SER A 178 -11.15 -0.10 -12.35
CA SER A 178 -10.97 -1.12 -13.39
C SER A 178 -11.87 -2.33 -13.16
N LEU A 179 -11.94 -2.81 -11.93
CA LEU A 179 -12.82 -3.91 -11.56
C LEU A 179 -14.31 -3.52 -11.69
N ALA A 180 -14.68 -2.33 -11.21
CA ALA A 180 -16.05 -1.84 -11.33
C ALA A 180 -16.50 -1.65 -12.81
N GLN A 181 -15.62 -1.17 -13.70
CA GLN A 181 -15.86 -1.05 -15.13
C GLN A 181 -16.08 -2.40 -15.82
N GLU A 182 -15.42 -3.46 -15.31
CA GLU A 182 -15.59 -4.84 -15.80
C GLU A 182 -16.83 -5.53 -15.19
N GLY A 183 -17.57 -4.83 -14.35
CA GLY A 183 -18.83 -5.30 -13.76
C GLY A 183 -18.67 -6.11 -12.47
N PHE A 184 -17.53 -6.01 -11.79
CA PHE A 184 -17.37 -6.61 -10.49
C PHE A 184 -18.08 -5.82 -9.38
N LEU A 185 -18.71 -6.52 -8.46
CA LEU A 185 -19.29 -5.98 -7.24
C LEU A 185 -18.23 -5.91 -6.14
N GLU A 186 -17.99 -4.71 -5.57
CA GLU A 186 -17.15 -4.58 -4.38
C GLU A 186 -17.93 -5.04 -3.16
N VAL A 187 -17.33 -5.93 -2.38
CA VAL A 187 -17.91 -6.50 -1.17
C VAL A 187 -16.96 -6.35 0.00
N GLN A 188 -17.44 -6.60 1.21
CA GLN A 188 -16.64 -6.68 2.43
C GLN A 188 -16.97 -7.98 3.15
N THR A 189 -15.96 -8.78 3.41
CA THR A 189 -16.07 -10.04 4.13
C THR A 189 -15.48 -9.91 5.56
N PRO A 190 -15.81 -10.83 6.46
CA PRO A 190 -15.30 -10.77 7.83
C PRO A 190 -13.78 -10.78 7.91
N VAL A 191 -13.24 -9.98 8.85
CA VAL A 191 -11.80 -9.96 9.18
C VAL A 191 -11.46 -11.02 10.22
N LEU A 192 -12.42 -11.34 11.11
CA LEU A 192 -12.29 -12.40 12.10
C LEU A 192 -12.85 -13.70 11.52
N GLU A 193 -12.02 -14.73 11.50
CA GLU A 193 -12.35 -16.04 10.94
C GLU A 193 -12.24 -17.12 12.00
N HIS A 194 -13.06 -18.15 11.89
CA HIS A 194 -12.95 -19.35 12.72
C HIS A 194 -11.81 -20.25 12.25
N ILE A 195 -11.58 -20.30 10.94
CA ILE A 195 -10.55 -21.08 10.28
C ILE A 195 -9.91 -20.18 9.23
N PRO A 196 -8.62 -19.85 9.36
CA PRO A 196 -7.92 -19.06 8.35
C PRO A 196 -7.59 -19.93 7.13
N GLY A 197 -7.75 -19.38 5.93
CA GLY A 197 -7.48 -20.10 4.69
C GLY A 197 -7.23 -19.19 3.50
N GLY A 198 -6.97 -19.80 2.33
CA GLY A 198 -6.72 -19.06 1.08
C GLY A 198 -5.27 -18.61 0.86
N ALA A 199 -4.36 -18.90 1.80
CA ALA A 199 -2.93 -18.63 1.65
C ALA A 199 -2.11 -19.57 2.51
N ASP A 200 -0.82 -19.73 2.18
CA ASP A 200 0.16 -20.41 3.03
C ASP A 200 0.81 -19.33 3.91
N ALA A 201 0.31 -19.17 5.13
CA ALA A 201 0.77 -18.15 6.07
C ALA A 201 0.39 -18.50 7.51
N GLU A 202 1.19 -18.02 8.47
CA GLU A 202 0.86 -18.13 9.89
C GLU A 202 -0.13 -17.01 10.29
N PRO A 203 -1.31 -17.35 10.89
CA PRO A 203 -2.31 -16.37 11.29
C PRO A 203 -2.01 -15.74 12.65
N PHE A 204 -2.50 -14.50 12.86
CA PHE A 204 -2.65 -13.95 14.20
C PHE A 204 -3.89 -14.55 14.88
N VAL A 205 -3.75 -14.92 16.14
CA VAL A 205 -4.83 -15.44 16.99
C VAL A 205 -5.34 -14.35 17.92
N THR A 206 -6.65 -14.25 18.09
CA THR A 206 -7.30 -13.37 19.08
C THR A 206 -8.40 -14.12 19.82
N HIS A 207 -8.69 -13.72 21.06
CA HIS A 207 -9.70 -14.38 21.90
C HIS A 207 -11.00 -13.56 21.96
N HIS A 208 -12.14 -14.20 21.67
CA HIS A 208 -13.47 -13.60 21.82
C HIS A 208 -14.03 -13.89 23.22
N ASN A 209 -13.96 -12.90 24.10
CA ASN A 209 -14.29 -13.06 25.52
C ASN A 209 -15.71 -13.60 25.77
N ALA A 210 -16.72 -13.09 25.05
CA ALA A 210 -18.11 -13.49 25.29
C ALA A 210 -18.41 -14.93 24.84
N LEU A 211 -17.72 -15.43 23.83
CA LEU A 211 -17.85 -16.80 23.33
C LEU A 211 -16.83 -17.74 23.96
N ASN A 212 -15.84 -17.21 24.67
CA ASN A 212 -14.70 -17.97 25.20
C ASN A 212 -14.06 -18.87 24.14
N GLN A 213 -13.80 -18.29 22.98
CA GLN A 213 -13.31 -18.98 21.80
C GLN A 213 -12.25 -18.16 21.09
N ASP A 214 -11.23 -18.83 20.54
CA ASP A 214 -10.23 -18.19 19.72
C ASP A 214 -10.72 -17.98 18.28
N PHE A 215 -10.36 -16.84 17.72
CA PHE A 215 -10.57 -16.46 16.34
C PHE A 215 -9.23 -16.10 15.72
N PHE A 216 -9.20 -16.08 14.41
CA PHE A 216 -8.03 -15.71 13.63
C PHE A 216 -8.28 -14.42 12.87
N LEU A 217 -7.25 -13.59 12.71
CA LEU A 217 -7.28 -12.53 11.72
C LEU A 217 -7.03 -13.15 10.34
N ARG A 218 -7.85 -12.78 9.35
CA ARG A 218 -7.79 -13.34 7.99
C ARG A 218 -6.42 -13.17 7.36
N ILE A 219 -5.93 -14.19 6.69
CA ILE A 219 -4.66 -14.22 5.95
C ILE A 219 -4.84 -13.95 4.44
N SER A 220 -6.07 -14.10 3.92
CA SER A 220 -6.49 -13.92 2.53
C SER A 220 -7.97 -13.52 2.48
N LEU A 221 -8.44 -13.13 1.30
CA LEU A 221 -9.86 -12.83 1.00
C LEU A 221 -10.52 -13.99 0.23
N GLU A 222 -9.77 -15.00 -0.17
CA GLU A 222 -10.10 -16.02 -1.14
C GLU A 222 -11.36 -16.82 -0.77
N LEU A 223 -11.32 -17.56 0.35
CA LEU A 223 -12.39 -18.50 0.68
C LEU A 223 -13.75 -17.81 0.92
N PRO A 224 -13.81 -16.66 1.62
CA PRO A 224 -15.05 -15.89 1.72
C PRO A 224 -15.60 -15.43 0.35
N LEU A 225 -14.74 -14.96 -0.55
CA LEU A 225 -15.18 -14.48 -1.88
C LEU A 225 -15.67 -15.64 -2.76
N LYS A 226 -15.04 -16.81 -2.69
CA LYS A 226 -15.52 -18.03 -3.38
C LYS A 226 -16.90 -18.48 -2.89
N ARG A 227 -17.17 -18.38 -1.58
CA ARG A 227 -18.52 -18.64 -1.04
C ARG A 227 -19.59 -17.71 -1.62
N LEU A 228 -19.24 -16.48 -1.99
CA LEU A 228 -20.17 -15.57 -2.68
C LEU A 228 -20.48 -16.04 -4.11
N LEU A 229 -19.53 -16.68 -4.80
CA LEU A 229 -19.82 -17.30 -6.11
C LEU A 229 -20.82 -18.45 -5.97
N VAL A 230 -20.68 -19.29 -4.93
CA VAL A 230 -21.69 -20.31 -4.59
C VAL A 230 -23.05 -19.68 -4.30
N GLY A 231 -23.06 -18.51 -3.65
CA GLY A 231 -24.25 -17.70 -3.35
C GLY A 231 -24.91 -17.04 -4.56
N GLY A 232 -24.30 -17.17 -5.78
CA GLY A 232 -24.88 -16.69 -7.02
C GLY A 232 -24.38 -15.36 -7.53
N TYR A 233 -23.37 -14.73 -6.88
CA TYR A 233 -22.68 -13.58 -7.46
C TYR A 233 -21.70 -14.05 -8.54
N GLU A 234 -21.75 -13.44 -9.74
CA GLU A 234 -20.89 -13.87 -10.84
C GLU A 234 -19.49 -13.23 -10.78
N LYS A 235 -19.41 -11.97 -10.33
CA LYS A 235 -18.16 -11.21 -10.27
C LYS A 235 -18.11 -10.41 -8.97
N VAL A 236 -17.16 -10.73 -8.11
CA VAL A 236 -16.95 -10.07 -6.82
C VAL A 236 -15.51 -9.70 -6.63
N PHE A 237 -15.26 -8.62 -5.88
CA PHE A 237 -13.92 -8.28 -5.40
C PHE A 237 -13.97 -7.61 -4.03
N GLU A 238 -12.86 -7.68 -3.34
CA GLU A 238 -12.64 -6.92 -2.11
C GLU A 238 -11.23 -6.29 -2.15
N ILE A 239 -11.12 -5.04 -1.70
CA ILE A 239 -9.84 -4.44 -1.31
C ILE A 239 -9.86 -4.36 0.19
N GLY A 240 -9.08 -5.22 0.84
CA GLY A 240 -9.15 -5.40 2.28
C GLY A 240 -7.81 -5.70 2.93
N ARG A 241 -7.75 -5.47 4.25
CA ARG A 241 -6.57 -5.74 5.05
C ARG A 241 -6.45 -7.21 5.34
N CYS A 242 -5.25 -7.77 5.07
CA CYS A 242 -4.85 -9.13 5.44
C CYS A 242 -3.73 -9.10 6.48
N PHE A 243 -3.60 -10.16 7.26
CA PHE A 243 -2.69 -10.25 8.40
C PHE A 243 -1.92 -11.56 8.36
N ARG A 244 -0.59 -11.50 8.42
CA ARG A 244 0.29 -12.69 8.45
C ARG A 244 1.32 -12.53 9.54
N ASN A 245 1.36 -13.47 10.48
CA ASN A 245 2.25 -13.43 11.65
C ASN A 245 3.65 -13.95 11.30
N GLU A 246 4.30 -13.27 10.38
CA GLU A 246 5.58 -13.63 9.80
C GLU A 246 6.60 -12.51 9.99
N GLY A 247 7.83 -12.72 9.48
CA GLY A 247 8.87 -11.71 9.52
C GLY A 247 8.59 -10.49 8.65
N MET A 248 9.27 -9.39 8.95
CA MET A 248 9.25 -8.16 8.14
C MET A 248 10.50 -8.06 7.28
N ASP A 249 10.33 -7.72 6.02
CA ASP A 249 11.42 -7.36 5.12
C ASP A 249 11.02 -6.21 4.18
N ARG A 250 11.74 -6.03 3.07
CA ARG A 250 11.43 -5.01 2.07
C ARG A 250 10.08 -5.25 1.37
N GLU A 251 9.66 -6.50 1.25
CA GLU A 251 8.52 -6.93 0.45
C GLU A 251 7.35 -7.47 1.30
N HIS A 252 7.57 -7.71 2.61
CA HIS A 252 6.60 -8.35 3.51
C HIS A 252 6.34 -7.51 4.75
N LEU A 253 5.04 -7.37 5.07
CA LEU A 253 4.52 -6.79 6.31
C LEU A 253 3.54 -7.78 6.95
N GLN A 254 3.41 -7.69 8.29
CA GLN A 254 2.41 -8.47 9.03
C GLN A 254 0.97 -8.04 8.74
N GLU A 255 0.80 -6.79 8.30
CA GLU A 255 -0.48 -6.18 7.97
C GLU A 255 -0.31 -5.42 6.66
N PHE A 256 -1.09 -5.77 5.64
CA PHE A 256 -1.00 -5.17 4.30
C PHE A 256 -2.36 -5.14 3.61
N ASP A 257 -2.53 -4.18 2.71
CA ASP A 257 -3.70 -4.13 1.85
C ASP A 257 -3.56 -5.13 0.70
N ASN A 258 -4.59 -5.94 0.51
CA ASN A 258 -4.71 -6.90 -0.58
C ASN A 258 -5.98 -6.64 -1.37
N THR A 259 -5.96 -6.91 -2.66
CA THR A 259 -7.16 -7.02 -3.47
C THR A 259 -7.26 -8.43 -4.03
N GLU A 260 -8.44 -9.01 -3.94
CA GLU A 260 -8.75 -10.25 -4.61
C GLU A 260 -10.06 -10.11 -5.37
N PHE A 261 -10.13 -10.70 -6.55
CA PHE A 261 -11.34 -10.74 -7.35
C PHE A 261 -11.58 -12.12 -7.93
N TYR A 262 -12.84 -12.48 -8.07
CA TYR A 262 -13.29 -13.77 -8.58
C TYR A 262 -14.39 -13.56 -9.60
N ALA A 263 -14.25 -14.21 -10.78
CA ALA A 263 -15.16 -14.12 -11.89
C ALA A 263 -15.62 -15.52 -12.33
N SER A 264 -16.89 -15.80 -12.16
CA SER A 264 -17.53 -16.98 -12.71
C SER A 264 -17.46 -16.98 -14.24
N TYR A 265 -17.28 -18.17 -14.83
CA TYR A 265 -17.24 -18.39 -16.28
C TYR A 265 -16.05 -17.75 -17.00
N TRP A 266 -15.04 -17.29 -16.25
CA TRP A 266 -13.75 -16.93 -16.82
C TRP A 266 -12.79 -18.13 -16.73
N ASP A 267 -12.04 -18.35 -17.81
CA ASP A 267 -10.94 -19.26 -17.85
C ASP A 267 -9.60 -18.54 -17.53
N LEU A 268 -8.50 -19.31 -17.52
CA LEU A 268 -7.18 -18.79 -17.23
C LEU A 268 -6.73 -17.73 -18.27
N GLU A 269 -7.07 -17.93 -19.55
CA GLU A 269 -6.67 -17.06 -20.65
C GLU A 269 -7.30 -15.67 -20.50
N LYS A 270 -8.62 -15.63 -20.33
CA LYS A 270 -9.36 -14.40 -20.09
C LYS A 270 -8.91 -13.70 -18.83
N GLY A 271 -8.60 -14.47 -17.80
CA GLY A 271 -8.01 -13.93 -16.56
C GLY A 271 -6.67 -13.25 -16.79
N MET A 272 -5.76 -13.88 -17.54
CA MET A 272 -4.45 -13.32 -17.88
C MET A 272 -4.58 -12.05 -18.72
N GLU A 273 -5.43 -12.03 -19.74
CA GLU A 273 -5.70 -10.84 -20.56
C GLU A 273 -6.15 -9.63 -19.72
N PHE A 274 -7.09 -9.88 -18.79
CA PHE A 274 -7.58 -8.84 -17.89
C PHE A 274 -6.48 -8.37 -16.93
N VAL A 275 -5.72 -9.29 -16.31
CA VAL A 275 -4.64 -8.95 -15.37
C VAL A 275 -3.52 -8.17 -16.07
N GLU A 276 -3.15 -8.52 -17.30
CA GLU A 276 -2.17 -7.77 -18.09
C GLU A 276 -2.64 -6.32 -18.32
N SER A 277 -3.88 -6.15 -18.77
CA SER A 277 -4.49 -4.84 -18.98
C SER A 277 -4.54 -4.03 -17.68
N LEU A 278 -4.93 -4.67 -16.57
CA LEU A 278 -4.98 -4.07 -15.25
C LEU A 278 -3.61 -3.60 -14.78
N CYS A 279 -2.57 -4.43 -14.90
CA CYS A 279 -1.19 -4.08 -14.53
C CYS A 279 -0.69 -2.87 -15.34
N LYS A 280 -0.87 -2.89 -16.67
CA LYS A 280 -0.47 -1.78 -17.55
C LYS A 280 -1.18 -0.48 -17.16
N LYS A 281 -2.49 -0.52 -16.90
CA LYS A 281 -3.27 0.64 -16.49
C LYS A 281 -2.84 1.18 -15.12
N ILE A 282 -2.64 0.31 -14.14
CA ILE A 282 -2.14 0.69 -12.82
C ILE A 282 -0.82 1.44 -12.92
N VAL A 283 0.13 0.90 -13.68
CA VAL A 283 1.44 1.52 -13.85
C VAL A 283 1.30 2.89 -14.51
N LEU A 284 0.57 2.99 -15.61
CA LEU A 284 0.36 4.25 -16.33
C LEU A 284 -0.23 5.34 -15.44
N GLU A 285 -1.33 5.04 -14.75
CA GLU A 285 -2.05 6.02 -13.92
C GLU A 285 -1.24 6.42 -12.68
N THR A 286 -0.47 5.49 -12.09
CA THR A 286 0.28 5.73 -10.86
C THR A 286 1.61 6.47 -11.12
N THR A 287 2.30 6.14 -12.20
CA THR A 287 3.66 6.65 -12.48
C THR A 287 3.69 7.72 -13.58
N GLY A 288 2.66 7.78 -14.42
CA GLY A 288 2.58 8.68 -15.58
C GLY A 288 3.23 8.13 -16.86
N GLY A 289 3.63 6.85 -16.88
CA GLY A 289 4.23 6.19 -18.03
C GLY A 289 4.28 4.68 -17.89
N TYR A 290 4.80 3.99 -18.92
CA TYR A 290 4.90 2.53 -18.92
C TYR A 290 6.31 2.02 -18.56
N GLU A 291 7.21 2.90 -18.18
CA GLU A 291 8.55 2.52 -17.75
C GLU A 291 8.71 2.76 -16.26
N THR A 292 9.19 1.76 -15.54
CA THR A 292 9.56 1.84 -14.12
C THR A 292 10.98 1.32 -13.93
N GLU A 293 11.56 1.59 -12.78
CA GLU A 293 12.83 1.02 -12.36
C GLU A 293 12.62 0.28 -11.03
N TYR A 294 13.22 -0.88 -10.90
CA TYR A 294 13.23 -1.64 -9.66
C TYR A 294 14.61 -2.25 -9.43
N GLU A 295 15.27 -1.89 -8.33
CA GLU A 295 16.63 -2.33 -7.97
C GLU A 295 17.65 -2.13 -9.09
N GLY A 296 17.53 -1.03 -9.85
CA GLY A 296 18.42 -0.70 -10.97
C GLY A 296 18.06 -1.36 -12.31
N GLU A 297 17.05 -2.23 -12.34
CA GLU A 297 16.57 -2.86 -13.57
C GLU A 297 15.44 -2.02 -14.18
N LYS A 298 15.51 -1.73 -15.46
CA LYS A 298 14.45 -1.04 -16.21
C LYS A 298 13.38 -2.01 -16.65
N ILE A 299 12.13 -1.71 -16.32
CA ILE A 299 10.96 -2.53 -16.58
C ILE A 299 10.04 -1.78 -17.55
N ASN A 300 9.79 -2.39 -18.71
CA ASN A 300 8.86 -1.87 -19.72
C ASN A 300 7.53 -2.61 -19.64
N TRP A 301 6.47 -1.92 -19.20
CA TRP A 301 5.13 -2.49 -19.07
C TRP A 301 4.30 -2.43 -20.37
N ASN A 302 4.78 -1.73 -21.40
CA ASN A 302 4.10 -1.63 -22.68
C ASN A 302 4.54 -2.74 -23.66
N ILE A 303 4.56 -3.96 -23.14
CA ILE A 303 4.82 -5.19 -23.91
C ILE A 303 3.70 -6.18 -23.64
N ASP A 304 3.48 -7.14 -24.52
CA ASP A 304 2.66 -8.30 -24.23
C ASP A 304 3.43 -9.19 -23.23
N PHE A 305 2.75 -9.68 -22.19
CA PHE A 305 3.40 -10.49 -21.17
C PHE A 305 3.58 -11.92 -21.68
N PRO A 306 4.83 -12.35 -22.01
CA PRO A 306 5.07 -13.71 -22.44
C PRO A 306 4.69 -14.73 -21.36
N ARG A 307 4.21 -15.89 -21.78
CA ARG A 307 3.87 -17.00 -20.90
C ARG A 307 5.09 -17.88 -20.75
N ILE A 308 5.59 -17.99 -19.52
CA ILE A 308 6.75 -18.80 -19.14
C ILE A 308 6.23 -20.04 -18.44
N ASP A 309 6.40 -21.20 -19.07
CA ASP A 309 5.95 -22.46 -18.52
C ASP A 309 6.90 -22.96 -17.42
N TYR A 310 6.35 -23.16 -16.22
CA TYR A 310 7.10 -23.54 -15.03
C TYR A 310 7.87 -24.86 -15.22
N PHE A 311 7.21 -25.90 -15.76
CA PHE A 311 7.81 -27.21 -15.95
C PHE A 311 8.95 -27.19 -16.98
N THR A 312 8.76 -26.46 -18.06
CA THR A 312 9.77 -26.29 -19.11
C THR A 312 11.01 -25.60 -18.56
N GLU A 313 10.85 -24.47 -17.85
CA GLU A 313 11.99 -23.73 -17.30
C GLU A 313 12.65 -24.49 -16.15
N PHE A 314 11.89 -25.22 -15.35
CA PHE A 314 12.44 -26.06 -14.29
C PHE A 314 13.29 -27.19 -14.87
N LYS A 315 12.78 -27.91 -15.88
CA LYS A 315 13.51 -28.96 -16.57
C LYS A 315 14.78 -28.43 -17.26
N LYS A 316 14.68 -27.30 -17.93
CA LYS A 316 15.82 -26.62 -18.59
C LYS A 316 16.93 -26.27 -17.59
N THR A 317 16.55 -25.79 -16.38
CA THR A 317 17.51 -25.33 -15.36
C THR A 317 18.09 -26.47 -14.54
N THR A 318 17.27 -27.49 -14.21
CA THR A 318 17.65 -28.56 -13.28
C THR A 318 17.96 -29.89 -13.94
N GLY A 319 17.44 -30.09 -15.15
CA GLY A 319 17.43 -31.41 -15.82
C GLY A 319 16.31 -32.35 -15.33
N LEU A 320 15.54 -31.97 -14.30
CA LEU A 320 14.47 -32.76 -13.70
C LEU A 320 13.12 -32.44 -14.34
N ASP A 321 12.34 -33.43 -14.69
CA ASP A 321 11.02 -33.32 -15.30
C ASP A 321 9.93 -33.44 -14.23
N LEU A 322 9.28 -32.31 -13.87
CA LEU A 322 8.20 -32.29 -12.87
C LEU A 322 6.95 -33.09 -13.29
N SER A 323 6.86 -33.51 -14.56
CA SER A 323 5.80 -34.44 -15.01
C SER A 323 6.00 -35.87 -14.47
N GLU A 324 7.20 -36.17 -13.97
CA GLU A 324 7.55 -37.42 -13.32
C GLU A 324 7.43 -37.32 -11.80
N ASP A 325 7.40 -38.47 -11.13
CA ASP A 325 7.42 -38.48 -9.66
C ASP A 325 8.85 -38.43 -9.15
N ILE A 326 9.31 -37.21 -8.84
CA ILE A 326 10.67 -36.96 -8.36
C ILE A 326 10.70 -37.12 -6.85
N PRO A 327 11.56 -38.01 -6.31
CA PRO A 327 11.78 -38.11 -4.86
C PRO A 327 12.38 -36.80 -4.28
N VAL A 328 12.00 -36.46 -3.06
CA VAL A 328 12.51 -35.24 -2.38
C VAL A 328 14.03 -35.23 -2.26
N GLU A 329 14.65 -36.41 -2.09
CA GLU A 329 16.10 -36.55 -1.98
C GLU A 329 16.83 -36.18 -3.29
N GLU A 330 16.20 -36.44 -4.44
CA GLU A 330 16.75 -36.04 -5.73
C GLU A 330 16.66 -34.51 -5.92
N LEU A 331 15.58 -33.87 -5.47
CA LEU A 331 15.44 -32.42 -5.43
C LEU A 331 16.49 -31.80 -4.51
N LYS A 332 16.73 -32.36 -3.32
CA LYS A 332 17.77 -31.89 -2.39
C LYS A 332 19.16 -32.00 -3.02
N LYS A 333 19.47 -33.15 -3.61
CA LYS A 333 20.74 -33.31 -4.34
C LYS A 333 20.92 -32.28 -5.44
N LYS A 334 19.85 -32.00 -6.21
CA LYS A 334 19.90 -30.97 -7.27
C LYS A 334 20.06 -29.57 -6.69
N ALA A 335 19.41 -29.25 -5.57
CA ALA A 335 19.59 -27.98 -4.88
C ALA A 335 21.04 -27.79 -4.42
N ASP A 336 21.68 -28.84 -3.86
CA ASP A 336 23.09 -28.82 -3.48
C ASP A 336 24.02 -28.57 -4.70
N GLU A 337 23.76 -29.26 -5.82
CA GLU A 337 24.49 -29.05 -7.09
C GLU A 337 24.37 -27.58 -7.60
N LEU A 338 23.24 -26.95 -7.39
CA LEU A 338 22.94 -25.56 -7.79
C LEU A 338 23.34 -24.54 -6.73
N GLY A 339 23.85 -24.96 -5.56
CA GLY A 339 24.20 -24.07 -4.46
C GLY A 339 23.01 -23.43 -3.77
N VAL A 340 21.83 -23.99 -3.88
CA VAL A 340 20.60 -23.51 -3.28
C VAL A 340 20.48 -24.00 -1.85
N LYS A 341 20.40 -23.07 -0.89
CA LYS A 341 20.20 -23.37 0.54
C LYS A 341 18.74 -23.69 0.83
N TYR A 342 18.50 -24.71 1.65
CA TYR A 342 17.18 -25.15 2.10
C TYR A 342 17.23 -25.68 3.54
N GLU A 343 16.09 -25.85 4.18
CA GLU A 343 15.99 -26.46 5.50
C GLU A 343 15.78 -27.97 5.38
N ALA A 344 16.34 -28.74 6.32
CA ALA A 344 16.34 -30.22 6.25
C ALA A 344 14.93 -30.84 6.24
N ASN A 345 13.95 -30.15 6.84
CA ASN A 345 12.54 -30.57 6.94
C ASN A 345 11.70 -30.22 5.69
N TYR A 346 12.26 -29.54 4.67
CA TYR A 346 11.48 -29.20 3.48
C TYR A 346 10.98 -30.43 2.75
N GLY A 347 9.66 -30.45 2.53
CA GLY A 347 8.99 -31.42 1.68
C GLY A 347 9.15 -31.12 0.19
N LYS A 348 8.58 -31.97 -0.67
CA LYS A 348 8.71 -31.92 -2.13
C LYS A 348 8.30 -30.55 -2.69
N GLY A 349 7.12 -30.05 -2.36
CA GLY A 349 6.63 -28.78 -2.87
C GLY A 349 7.53 -27.59 -2.49
N ARG A 350 7.95 -27.51 -1.21
CA ARG A 350 8.87 -26.45 -0.75
C ARG A 350 10.24 -26.53 -1.41
N MET A 351 10.75 -27.74 -1.70
CA MET A 351 12.02 -27.92 -2.43
C MET A 351 11.90 -27.40 -3.87
N ILE A 352 10.82 -27.75 -4.58
CA ILE A 352 10.56 -27.29 -5.94
C ILE A 352 10.48 -25.74 -5.97
N ASP A 353 9.69 -25.15 -5.09
CA ASP A 353 9.51 -23.71 -5.00
C ASP A 353 10.81 -22.97 -4.64
N THR A 354 11.60 -23.54 -3.70
CA THR A 354 12.88 -22.94 -3.31
C THR A 354 13.89 -22.96 -4.46
N ILE A 355 14.01 -24.07 -5.19
CA ILE A 355 14.88 -24.16 -6.37
C ILE A 355 14.43 -23.13 -7.42
N TYR A 356 13.13 -23.09 -7.74
CA TYR A 356 12.57 -22.10 -8.67
C TYR A 356 12.91 -20.66 -8.25
N LYS A 357 12.61 -20.28 -7.02
CA LYS A 357 12.83 -18.91 -6.51
C LYS A 357 14.30 -18.48 -6.57
N LYS A 358 15.23 -19.41 -6.33
CA LYS A 358 16.66 -19.11 -6.27
C LYS A 358 17.40 -19.22 -7.60
N THR A 359 16.79 -19.83 -8.60
CA THR A 359 17.46 -20.06 -9.90
C THR A 359 16.68 -19.43 -11.07
N ILE A 360 15.45 -19.84 -11.31
CA ILE A 360 14.67 -19.47 -12.48
C ILE A 360 14.13 -18.04 -12.36
N ARG A 361 13.48 -17.72 -11.23
CA ARG A 361 12.87 -16.41 -11.01
C ARG A 361 13.87 -15.25 -11.11
N GLN A 362 15.14 -15.50 -10.77
CA GLN A 362 16.20 -14.50 -10.83
C GLN A 362 16.51 -14.00 -12.25
N ASN A 363 16.01 -14.68 -13.28
CA ASN A 363 16.19 -14.31 -14.68
C ASN A 363 14.97 -13.61 -15.30
N LEU A 364 13.86 -13.52 -14.56
CA LEU A 364 12.61 -12.92 -15.05
C LEU A 364 12.57 -11.42 -14.71
N ILE A 365 13.14 -10.62 -15.61
CA ILE A 365 13.27 -9.16 -15.40
C ILE A 365 12.07 -8.41 -15.98
N GLN A 366 11.73 -8.66 -17.25
CA GLN A 366 10.60 -8.00 -17.91
C GLN A 366 9.27 -8.65 -17.51
N PRO A 367 8.13 -7.92 -17.54
CA PRO A 367 6.84 -8.44 -17.20
C PRO A 367 6.52 -9.71 -17.98
N CYS A 368 6.12 -10.77 -17.29
CA CYS A 368 5.71 -12.04 -17.87
C CYS A 368 4.71 -12.74 -16.96
N PHE A 369 4.00 -13.73 -17.49
CA PHE A 369 3.23 -14.69 -16.70
C PHE A 369 4.00 -16.00 -16.55
N LEU A 370 4.32 -16.36 -15.32
CA LEU A 370 4.74 -17.72 -15.01
C LEU A 370 3.48 -18.58 -14.91
N VAL A 371 3.36 -19.62 -15.73
CA VAL A 371 2.16 -20.46 -15.82
C VAL A 371 2.45 -21.93 -15.53
N GLY A 372 1.43 -22.66 -15.10
CA GLY A 372 1.51 -24.11 -14.94
C GLY A 372 2.31 -24.54 -13.72
N HIS A 373 2.02 -23.96 -12.55
CA HIS A 373 2.67 -24.35 -11.30
C HIS A 373 2.40 -25.79 -10.90
N PRO A 374 3.32 -26.45 -10.17
CA PRO A 374 3.09 -27.78 -9.65
C PRO A 374 1.88 -27.85 -8.69
N ILE A 375 1.17 -28.98 -8.71
CA ILE A 375 0.06 -29.25 -7.81
C ILE A 375 0.50 -29.26 -6.34
N ASP A 376 1.74 -29.69 -6.08
CA ASP A 376 2.34 -29.75 -4.74
C ASP A 376 2.41 -28.38 -4.03
N VAL A 377 2.32 -27.28 -4.77
CA VAL A 377 2.34 -25.89 -4.25
C VAL A 377 1.09 -25.10 -4.63
N SER A 378 0.02 -25.75 -5.02
CA SER A 378 -1.18 -25.10 -5.57
C SER A 378 -2.47 -25.78 -5.11
N PRO A 379 -2.75 -25.84 -3.78
CA PRO A 379 -3.84 -26.65 -3.22
C PRO A 379 -5.25 -26.19 -3.64
N LEU A 380 -5.42 -24.94 -4.07
CA LEU A 380 -6.72 -24.33 -4.42
C LEU A 380 -6.93 -24.15 -5.93
N ALA A 381 -5.88 -24.43 -6.74
CA ALA A 381 -5.92 -24.26 -8.18
C ALA A 381 -6.39 -25.55 -8.88
N LYS A 382 -7.17 -25.41 -9.95
CA LYS A 382 -7.63 -26.52 -10.78
C LYS A 382 -6.45 -27.20 -11.47
N SER A 383 -6.44 -28.54 -11.53
CA SER A 383 -5.44 -29.29 -12.29
C SER A 383 -5.59 -29.05 -13.79
N ASP A 384 -4.47 -29.06 -14.51
CA ASP A 384 -4.43 -29.08 -15.96
C ASP A 384 -4.96 -30.44 -16.46
N PRO A 385 -5.96 -30.50 -17.37
CA PRO A 385 -6.52 -31.72 -17.87
C PRO A 385 -5.50 -32.60 -18.63
N ASP A 386 -4.50 -31.95 -19.25
CA ASP A 386 -3.47 -32.64 -20.04
C ASP A 386 -2.30 -33.14 -19.18
N ASN A 387 -2.08 -32.49 -18.01
CA ASN A 387 -1.05 -32.93 -17.07
C ASN A 387 -1.51 -32.71 -15.61
N PRO A 388 -2.03 -33.76 -14.94
CA PRO A 388 -2.57 -33.65 -13.58
C PRO A 388 -1.57 -33.22 -12.51
N ARG A 389 -0.25 -33.23 -12.78
CA ARG A 389 0.77 -32.70 -11.87
C ARG A 389 0.94 -31.17 -11.99
N LYS A 390 0.38 -30.59 -13.03
CA LYS A 390 0.37 -29.16 -13.32
C LYS A 390 -0.99 -28.56 -12.95
N THR A 391 -1.00 -27.29 -12.59
CA THR A 391 -2.24 -26.56 -12.32
C THR A 391 -2.43 -25.41 -13.31
N LEU A 392 -3.69 -25.02 -13.51
CA LEU A 392 -4.09 -23.84 -14.28
C LEU A 392 -3.89 -22.57 -13.44
N ARG A 393 -2.63 -22.33 -13.05
CA ARG A 393 -2.21 -21.21 -12.19
C ARG A 393 -1.25 -20.30 -12.94
N MET A 394 -1.33 -19.00 -12.68
CA MET A 394 -0.41 -18.00 -13.21
C MET A 394 0.04 -17.02 -12.13
N GLN A 395 1.24 -16.48 -12.30
CA GLN A 395 1.78 -15.38 -11.52
C GLN A 395 2.35 -14.32 -12.45
N PRO A 396 1.93 -13.04 -12.38
CA PRO A 396 2.64 -11.95 -13.02
C PRO A 396 3.97 -11.72 -12.28
N ILE A 397 5.06 -11.82 -13.02
CA ILE A 397 6.43 -11.64 -12.53
C ILE A 397 7.06 -10.46 -13.28
N ALA A 398 7.74 -9.58 -12.56
CA ALA A 398 8.65 -8.59 -13.12
C ALA A 398 9.78 -8.28 -12.13
N GLY A 399 10.97 -7.91 -12.61
CA GLY A 399 12.11 -7.57 -11.75
C GLY A 399 12.41 -8.63 -10.69
N LYS A 400 12.29 -9.92 -11.04
CA LYS A 400 12.51 -11.07 -10.13
C LYS A 400 11.48 -11.17 -8.99
N SER A 401 10.43 -10.35 -9.01
CA SER A 401 9.39 -10.28 -7.97
C SER A 401 8.07 -10.83 -8.47
N GLU A 402 7.39 -11.56 -7.59
CA GLU A 402 6.01 -11.99 -7.76
C GLU A 402 5.07 -10.83 -7.39
N LEU A 403 4.22 -10.42 -8.31
CA LEU A 403 3.36 -9.24 -8.17
C LEU A 403 1.90 -9.57 -7.92
N GLY A 404 1.54 -10.83 -8.05
CA GLY A 404 0.20 -11.35 -7.82
C GLY A 404 0.13 -12.84 -8.07
N ASN A 405 -1.03 -13.42 -7.82
CA ASN A 405 -1.28 -14.85 -7.99
C ASN A 405 -2.71 -15.06 -8.46
N GLY A 406 -2.94 -15.88 -9.46
CA GLY A 406 -4.26 -16.20 -9.95
C GLY A 406 -4.34 -17.58 -10.59
N PHE A 407 -5.54 -18.14 -10.63
CA PHE A 407 -5.75 -19.46 -11.18
C PHE A 407 -7.21 -19.70 -11.59
N ALA A 408 -7.41 -20.70 -12.46
CA ALA A 408 -8.71 -21.31 -12.58
C ALA A 408 -9.02 -22.05 -11.28
N GLU A 409 -10.19 -21.74 -10.69
CA GLU A 409 -10.57 -22.21 -9.37
C GLU A 409 -10.86 -23.70 -9.35
N LEU A 410 -10.32 -24.42 -8.35
CA LEU A 410 -10.72 -25.78 -8.06
C LEU A 410 -12.16 -25.75 -7.52
N ASN A 411 -13.07 -26.36 -8.27
CA ASN A 411 -14.50 -26.42 -7.94
C ASN A 411 -15.03 -27.85 -7.77
N ASP A 412 -14.13 -28.84 -7.73
CA ASP A 412 -14.46 -30.21 -7.38
C ASP A 412 -14.30 -30.38 -5.86
N PRO A 413 -15.42 -30.60 -5.12
CA PRO A 413 -15.37 -30.76 -3.66
C PRO A 413 -14.57 -31.97 -3.18
N ILE A 414 -14.55 -33.04 -3.97
CA ILE A 414 -13.84 -34.27 -3.60
C ILE A 414 -12.32 -34.06 -3.73
N ASP A 415 -11.87 -33.43 -4.84
CA ASP A 415 -10.47 -33.11 -5.04
C ASP A 415 -10.01 -32.07 -3.98
N GLN A 416 -10.82 -31.04 -3.73
CA GLN A 416 -10.50 -30.03 -2.72
C GLN A 416 -10.34 -30.62 -1.32
N LYS A 417 -11.22 -31.49 -0.90
CA LYS A 417 -11.12 -32.18 0.39
C LYS A 417 -9.85 -33.02 0.48
N ASN A 418 -9.54 -33.82 -0.56
CA ASN A 418 -8.31 -34.59 -0.60
C ASN A 418 -7.05 -33.73 -0.48
N ARG A 419 -7.04 -32.55 -1.09
CA ARG A 419 -5.90 -31.63 -1.00
C ARG A 419 -5.80 -31.00 0.39
N PHE A 420 -6.89 -30.63 1.01
CA PHE A 420 -6.88 -30.17 2.40
C PHE A 420 -6.39 -31.23 3.38
N GLU A 421 -6.78 -32.50 3.19
CA GLU A 421 -6.26 -33.62 3.98
C GLU A 421 -4.74 -33.77 3.83
N GLN A 422 -4.22 -33.57 2.62
CA GLN A 422 -2.76 -33.55 2.40
C GLN A 422 -2.08 -32.38 3.09
N GLN A 423 -2.65 -31.16 3.04
CA GLN A 423 -2.17 -30.00 3.75
C GLN A 423 -2.15 -30.23 5.27
N MET A 424 -3.19 -30.84 5.83
CA MET A 424 -3.24 -31.20 7.26
C MET A 424 -2.11 -32.17 7.65
N LYS A 425 -1.78 -33.14 6.83
CA LYS A 425 -0.63 -34.05 7.08
C LYS A 425 0.70 -33.28 7.08
N MET A 426 0.86 -32.28 6.19
CA MET A 426 2.05 -31.45 6.18
C MET A 426 2.14 -30.59 7.45
N ARG A 427 1.00 -30.07 7.92
CA ARG A 427 0.89 -29.31 9.15
C ARG A 427 1.25 -30.15 10.38
N GLU A 428 0.75 -31.39 10.47
CA GLU A 428 1.10 -32.37 11.50
C GLU A 428 2.59 -32.73 11.47
N ALA A 429 3.22 -32.72 10.30
CA ALA A 429 4.65 -32.92 10.13
C ALA A 429 5.51 -31.66 10.47
N GLY A 430 4.88 -30.54 10.92
CA GLY A 430 5.56 -29.36 11.41
C GLY A 430 5.55 -28.18 10.44
N ASP A 431 4.81 -28.22 9.33
CA ASP A 431 4.63 -27.09 8.42
C ASP A 431 3.51 -26.16 8.93
N ALA A 432 3.85 -25.14 9.71
CA ALA A 432 2.88 -24.21 10.30
C ALA A 432 2.13 -23.34 9.28
N GLU A 433 2.67 -23.19 8.07
CA GLU A 433 2.05 -22.40 6.99
C GLU A 433 1.08 -23.21 6.13
N ALA A 434 1.12 -24.57 6.18
CA ALA A 434 0.19 -25.42 5.45
C ALA A 434 -1.26 -25.13 5.84
N GLN A 435 -2.18 -25.17 4.87
CA GLN A 435 -3.57 -24.79 5.07
C GLN A 435 -4.32 -25.72 6.04
N MET A 436 -5.25 -25.15 6.79
CA MET A 436 -6.15 -25.88 7.68
C MET A 436 -7.32 -26.46 6.89
N MET A 437 -7.92 -27.55 7.41
CA MET A 437 -9.19 -28.07 6.90
C MET A 437 -10.29 -27.05 7.16
N ASP A 438 -11.01 -26.65 6.12
CA ASP A 438 -12.21 -25.81 6.19
C ASP A 438 -13.41 -26.64 5.68
N ASP A 439 -14.09 -27.35 6.59
CA ASP A 439 -15.22 -28.19 6.25
C ASP A 439 -16.41 -27.37 5.71
N ASP A 440 -16.62 -26.14 6.19
CA ASP A 440 -17.67 -25.24 5.69
C ASP A 440 -17.40 -24.81 4.23
N PHE A 441 -16.14 -24.66 3.85
CA PHE A 441 -15.81 -24.35 2.47
C PHE A 441 -16.00 -25.58 1.56
N VAL A 442 -15.64 -26.79 2.04
CA VAL A 442 -15.91 -28.04 1.30
C VAL A 442 -17.43 -28.20 1.11
N GLU A 443 -18.25 -28.00 2.16
CA GLU A 443 -19.71 -28.03 2.06
C GLU A 443 -20.23 -27.00 1.04
N ALA A 444 -19.69 -25.79 1.01
CA ALA A 444 -20.05 -24.80 0.01
C ALA A 444 -19.76 -25.30 -1.42
N LEU A 445 -18.63 -25.96 -1.66
CA LEU A 445 -18.31 -26.55 -2.96
C LEU A 445 -19.23 -27.74 -3.30
N GLU A 446 -19.69 -28.50 -2.31
CA GLU A 446 -20.66 -29.58 -2.50
C GLU A 446 -22.04 -29.07 -2.94
N ILE A 447 -22.41 -27.84 -2.54
CA ILE A 447 -23.61 -27.13 -3.03
C ILE A 447 -23.43 -26.74 -4.51
N GLY A 448 -22.20 -26.43 -4.92
CA GLY A 448 -21.81 -26.15 -6.29
C GLY A 448 -21.26 -24.73 -6.50
N MET A 449 -20.02 -24.66 -6.98
CA MET A 449 -19.39 -23.42 -7.44
C MET A 449 -19.18 -23.49 -8.96
N PRO A 450 -19.59 -22.48 -9.74
CA PRO A 450 -19.36 -22.46 -11.17
C PRO A 450 -17.86 -22.46 -11.48
N PRO A 451 -17.41 -22.88 -12.70
CA PRO A 451 -16.06 -22.62 -13.17
C PRO A 451 -15.76 -21.13 -13.03
N ALA A 452 -14.61 -20.78 -12.45
CA ALA A 452 -14.26 -19.40 -12.17
C ALA A 452 -12.75 -19.19 -12.27
N PHE A 453 -12.37 -17.95 -12.44
CA PHE A 453 -11.00 -17.47 -12.32
C PHE A 453 -10.91 -16.49 -11.14
N GLY A 454 -9.88 -16.67 -10.30
CA GLY A 454 -9.55 -15.77 -9.21
C GLY A 454 -8.15 -15.19 -9.35
N PHE A 455 -7.96 -13.99 -8.83
CA PHE A 455 -6.66 -13.33 -8.81
C PHE A 455 -6.53 -12.44 -7.58
N GLY A 456 -5.36 -12.49 -6.95
CA GLY A 456 -4.97 -11.65 -5.84
C GLY A 456 -3.70 -10.86 -6.10
N MET A 457 -3.67 -9.60 -5.68
CA MET A 457 -2.45 -8.78 -5.63
C MET A 457 -2.50 -7.83 -4.44
N GLY A 458 -1.33 -7.66 -3.79
CA GLY A 458 -1.19 -6.79 -2.64
C GLY A 458 -0.51 -5.45 -2.95
N GLU A 459 -0.40 -4.61 -1.92
CA GLU A 459 0.32 -3.33 -2.00
C GLU A 459 1.82 -3.49 -2.32
N ARG A 460 2.34 -4.72 -2.33
CA ARG A 460 3.67 -5.04 -2.84
C ARG A 460 3.85 -4.57 -4.28
N PHE A 461 2.81 -4.67 -5.13
CA PHE A 461 2.88 -4.18 -6.50
C PHE A 461 3.09 -2.66 -6.54
N PHE A 462 2.39 -1.89 -5.67
CA PHE A 462 2.66 -0.47 -5.53
C PHE A 462 4.11 -0.18 -5.12
N SER A 463 4.60 -0.87 -4.10
CA SER A 463 6.00 -0.72 -3.62
C SER A 463 7.01 -1.04 -4.71
N PHE A 464 6.74 -2.06 -5.51
CA PHE A 464 7.55 -2.47 -6.66
C PHE A 464 7.66 -1.38 -7.71
N ILE A 465 6.52 -0.86 -8.23
CA ILE A 465 6.53 0.16 -9.30
C ILE A 465 7.07 1.52 -8.82
N MET A 466 7.14 1.75 -7.52
CA MET A 466 7.72 2.94 -6.90
C MET A 466 9.17 2.75 -6.46
N ASP A 467 9.74 1.56 -6.61
CA ASP A 467 11.05 1.15 -6.07
C ASP A 467 11.24 1.54 -4.60
N ARG A 468 10.27 1.20 -3.77
CA ARG A 468 10.23 1.51 -2.34
C ARG A 468 10.01 0.25 -1.51
N SER A 469 10.45 0.30 -0.26
CA SER A 469 10.02 -0.70 0.72
C SER A 469 8.51 -0.56 0.97
N ILE A 470 7.84 -1.68 1.21
CA ILE A 470 6.42 -1.72 1.59
C ILE A 470 6.16 -1.08 2.97
N ARG A 471 7.20 -0.90 3.81
CA ARG A 471 7.16 -0.31 5.15
C ARG A 471 6.85 1.18 5.14
#